data_0d229ecbbb2a267c3dc4d37199e88dc6
#
_entry.id   0d229ecbbb2a267c3dc4d37199e88dc6
#
_cell.length_a   1.000
_cell.length_b   1.000
_cell.length_c   1.000
_cell.angle_alpha   90.00
_cell.angle_beta   90.00
_cell.angle_gamma   90.00
#
_symmetry.space_group_name_H-M   'P 1'
#
loop_
_entity.id
_entity.type
_entity.pdbx_description
1 polymer ?
#
loop_
_entity_poly.entity_id
_entity_poly.type
_entity_poly.pdbx_seq_one_letter_code
_entity_poly.pdbx_strand_id
1 'polypeptide(L)'
;MPNGGKKDYLHLYKFVDMRKADLVNIITEKTGVPKVDVLVTLEMFFKEVKNSLSEGENVYVRGFGSFVIKKRAKKIGRHIKKNKSIEIPEHFIPSFKPAKVFVDQVKANVDSMPEDEGDDE
;
A
#
# COMPACT_ATOMS: atom_id res chain seq x y z
N MET A 1 -2.74 -17.07 26.10
CA MET A 1 -2.87 -16.99 25.37
C MET A 1 -3.35 -16.01 24.82
N PRO A 2 -3.19 -15.48 24.96
CA PRO A 2 -3.51 -14.38 24.57
C PRO A 2 -3.44 -14.03 23.21
N ASN A 3 -2.70 -14.62 22.49
CA ASN A 3 -2.71 -14.33 21.12
C ASN A 3 -3.93 -14.80 20.48
N GLY A 4 -4.63 -15.72 21.06
CA GLY A 4 -5.85 -16.22 20.50
C GLY A 4 -6.88 -15.15 20.37
N GLY A 5 -7.01 -14.33 21.38
CA GLY A 5 -8.00 -13.29 21.36
C GLY A 5 -7.74 -12.28 20.27
N LYS A 6 -6.48 -11.92 20.10
CA LYS A 6 -6.14 -10.99 19.11
C LYS A 6 -6.36 -11.52 17.73
N LYS A 7 -6.04 -12.80 17.53
CA LYS A 7 -6.27 -13.41 16.27
C LYS A 7 -7.73 -13.44 15.95
N ASP A 8 -8.57 -13.76 16.92
CA ASP A 8 -10.00 -13.83 16.69
C ASP A 8 -10.54 -12.46 16.33
N TYR A 9 -10.04 -11.42 16.98
CA TYR A 9 -10.46 -10.09 16.68
C TYR A 9 -10.15 -9.73 15.24
N LEU A 10 -8.96 -10.03 14.80
CA LEU A 10 -8.58 -9.73 13.42
C LEU A 10 -9.41 -10.54 12.42
N HIS A 11 -9.74 -11.77 12.78
CA HIS A 11 -10.54 -12.58 11.89
C HIS A 11 -11.95 -12.00 11.72
N LEU A 12 -12.52 -11.50 12.81
CA LEU A 12 -13.85 -10.91 12.74
C LEU A 12 -13.86 -9.67 11.88
N TYR A 13 -12.73 -8.96 11.83
CA TYR A 13 -12.66 -7.74 11.06
C TYR A 13 -11.79 -7.90 9.82
N LYS A 14 -11.79 -9.09 9.23
CA LYS A 14 -10.88 -9.35 8.13
C LYS A 14 -11.11 -8.47 6.90
N PHE A 15 -12.27 -7.84 6.79
CA PHE A 15 -12.51 -6.97 5.67
C PHE A 15 -12.43 -5.49 6.06
N VAL A 16 -11.97 -5.21 7.26
CA VAL A 16 -11.81 -3.84 7.70
C VAL A 16 -10.39 -3.41 7.41
N ASP A 17 -10.26 -2.26 6.77
CA ASP A 17 -8.94 -1.77 6.40
C ASP A 17 -8.13 -1.43 7.63
N MET A 18 -6.83 -1.61 7.52
CA MET A 18 -5.91 -1.26 8.57
C MET A 18 -5.26 0.07 8.21
N ARG A 19 -5.15 0.95 9.17
CA ARG A 19 -4.60 2.28 8.94
C ARG A 19 -3.25 2.44 9.59
N LYS A 20 -2.60 3.55 9.30
CA LYS A 20 -1.28 3.82 9.86
C LYS A 20 -1.28 3.72 11.38
N ALA A 21 -2.31 4.26 12.03
CA ALA A 21 -2.37 4.20 13.48
C ALA A 21 -2.43 2.77 14.00
N ASP A 22 -3.13 1.90 13.27
CA ASP A 22 -3.24 0.50 13.66
C ASP A 22 -1.88 -0.19 13.54
N LEU A 23 -1.16 0.12 12.47
CA LEU A 23 0.17 -0.46 12.29
C LEU A 23 1.11 0.00 13.39
N VAL A 24 1.04 1.28 13.75
CA VAL A 24 1.90 1.81 14.81
C VAL A 24 1.63 1.05 16.12
N ASN A 25 0.36 0.84 16.44
CA ASN A 25 0.00 0.15 17.68
C ASN A 25 0.51 -1.29 17.67
N ILE A 26 0.36 -1.98 16.54
CA ILE A 26 0.81 -3.35 16.43
C ILE A 26 2.32 -3.44 16.57
N ILE A 27 3.04 -2.53 15.91
CA ILE A 27 4.50 -2.55 15.97
C ILE A 27 4.98 -2.30 17.39
N THR A 28 4.38 -1.31 18.06
CA THR A 28 4.73 -1.01 19.44
C THR A 28 4.51 -2.24 20.31
N GLU A 29 3.39 -2.91 20.13
CA GLU A 29 3.11 -4.09 20.90
C GLU A 29 4.08 -5.22 20.65
N LYS A 30 4.46 -5.42 19.44
CA LYS A 30 5.32 -6.55 19.09
C LYS A 30 6.80 -6.30 19.37
N THR A 31 7.24 -5.05 19.35
CA THR A 31 8.67 -4.75 19.49
C THR A 31 9.04 -4.14 20.83
N GLY A 32 8.08 -3.54 21.51
CA GLY A 32 8.39 -2.80 22.71
C GLY A 32 8.93 -1.40 22.47
N VAL A 33 9.06 -1.02 21.19
CA VAL A 33 9.53 0.33 20.88
C VAL A 33 8.42 1.32 21.20
N PRO A 34 8.74 2.42 21.88
CA PRO A 34 7.71 3.39 22.26
C PRO A 34 6.91 3.89 21.05
N LYS A 35 5.64 4.11 21.26
CA LYS A 35 4.74 4.48 20.20
C LYS A 35 5.19 5.71 19.43
N VAL A 36 5.67 6.73 20.13
CA VAL A 36 6.07 7.94 19.46
C VAL A 36 7.27 7.68 18.54
N ASP A 37 8.17 6.80 18.94
CA ASP A 37 9.34 6.49 18.12
C ASP A 37 8.92 5.70 16.88
N VAL A 38 7.97 4.78 17.03
CA VAL A 38 7.46 4.04 15.89
C VAL A 38 6.79 4.99 14.89
N LEU A 39 5.97 5.90 15.41
CA LEU A 39 5.25 6.82 14.54
C LEU A 39 6.21 7.72 13.77
N VAL A 40 7.18 8.29 14.45
CA VAL A 40 8.14 9.18 13.80
C VAL A 40 8.93 8.43 12.74
N THR A 41 9.34 7.20 13.05
CA THR A 41 10.12 6.41 12.10
C THR A 41 9.29 6.04 10.87
N LEU A 42 8.05 5.63 11.07
CA LEU A 42 7.19 5.28 9.95
C LEU A 42 6.90 6.49 9.08
N GLU A 43 6.63 7.61 9.70
CA GLU A 43 6.35 8.81 8.93
C GLU A 43 7.54 9.26 8.12
N MET A 44 8.73 9.10 8.68
CA MET A 44 9.94 9.45 7.97
C MET A 44 10.16 8.47 6.79
N PHE A 45 9.88 7.19 7.01
CA PHE A 45 10.02 6.21 5.94
C PHE A 45 9.12 6.59 4.75
N PHE A 46 7.85 6.88 5.02
CA PHE A 46 6.94 7.26 3.94
C PHE A 46 7.39 8.54 3.26
N LYS A 47 7.87 9.49 4.03
CA LYS A 47 8.33 10.75 3.47
C LYS A 47 9.54 10.54 2.56
N GLU A 48 10.47 9.69 2.98
CA GLU A 48 11.66 9.45 2.18
C GLU A 48 11.34 8.69 0.91
N VAL A 49 10.39 7.76 0.96
CA VAL A 49 9.97 7.07 -0.25
C VAL A 49 9.34 8.06 -1.22
N LYS A 50 8.49 8.95 -0.73
CA LYS A 50 7.87 9.95 -1.59
C LYS A 50 8.91 10.88 -2.20
N ASN A 51 9.88 11.30 -1.41
CA ASN A 51 10.92 12.19 -1.91
C ASN A 51 11.76 11.50 -2.98
N SER A 52 12.12 10.26 -2.74
CA SER A 52 12.94 9.52 -3.69
C SER A 52 12.23 9.40 -5.04
N LEU A 53 10.98 8.99 -5.01
CA LEU A 53 10.21 8.84 -6.24
C LEU A 53 10.00 10.18 -6.92
N SER A 54 9.82 11.24 -6.15
CA SER A 54 9.65 12.57 -6.72
C SER A 54 10.89 13.03 -7.46
N GLU A 55 12.04 12.48 -7.10
CA GLU A 55 13.28 12.81 -7.78
C GLU A 55 13.63 11.83 -8.86
N GLY A 56 12.74 10.92 -9.17
CA GLY A 56 12.98 9.95 -10.23
C GLY A 56 13.74 8.71 -9.80
N GLU A 57 13.86 8.47 -8.49
CA GLU A 57 14.64 7.34 -8.01
C GLU A 57 13.74 6.28 -7.41
N ASN A 58 13.84 5.08 -7.90
CA ASN A 58 13.05 3.96 -7.39
C ASN A 58 13.62 3.48 -6.07
N VAL A 59 12.77 2.89 -5.23
CA VAL A 59 13.18 2.38 -3.93
C VAL A 59 12.91 0.88 -3.89
N TYR A 60 13.95 0.09 -3.62
CA TYR A 60 13.82 -1.36 -3.58
C TYR A 60 13.96 -1.85 -2.14
N VAL A 61 12.96 -2.58 -1.66
CA VAL A 61 13.00 -3.13 -0.31
C VAL A 61 13.00 -4.64 -0.45
N ARG A 62 14.15 -5.25 -0.21
CA ARG A 62 14.31 -6.68 -0.41
C ARG A 62 13.30 -7.49 0.37
N GLY A 63 12.65 -8.42 -0.29
CA GLY A 63 11.67 -9.28 0.35
C GLY A 63 10.29 -8.67 0.49
N PHE A 64 10.17 -7.39 0.21
CA PHE A 64 8.88 -6.72 0.32
C PHE A 64 8.40 -6.27 -1.06
N GLY A 65 9.19 -5.48 -1.75
CA GLY A 65 8.79 -5.01 -3.06
C GLY A 65 9.54 -3.77 -3.46
N SER A 66 9.09 -3.16 -4.54
CA SER A 66 9.73 -1.98 -5.10
C SER A 66 8.71 -0.88 -5.27
N PHE A 67 9.10 0.33 -4.88
CA PHE A 67 8.31 1.51 -5.18
C PHE A 67 8.96 2.12 -6.41
N VAL A 68 8.22 2.19 -7.50
CA VAL A 68 8.80 2.62 -8.78
C VAL A 68 7.95 3.70 -9.42
N ILE A 69 8.56 4.42 -10.34
CA ILE A 69 7.86 5.40 -11.12
C ILE A 69 7.40 4.72 -12.39
N LYS A 70 6.13 4.89 -12.70
CA LYS A 70 5.57 4.28 -13.87
C LYS A 70 5.06 5.36 -14.79
N LYS A 71 5.38 5.24 -16.07
CA LYS A 71 4.93 6.20 -17.04
C LYS A 71 3.56 5.81 -17.55
N ARG A 72 2.64 6.76 -17.54
CA ARG A 72 1.31 6.54 -18.10
C ARG A 72 1.24 7.29 -19.40
N ALA A 73 0.92 6.58 -20.48
CA ALA A 73 0.85 7.18 -21.78
C ALA A 73 -0.33 8.13 -21.87
N LYS A 74 -0.21 9.06 -22.81
CA LYS A 74 -1.29 9.96 -23.11
C LYS A 74 -2.52 9.16 -23.53
N LYS A 75 -3.67 9.60 -23.12
CA LYS A 75 -4.89 8.94 -23.57
C LYS A 75 -6.03 9.95 -23.60
N ILE A 76 -7.12 9.58 -24.24
CA ILE A 76 -8.29 10.41 -24.35
C ILE A 76 -9.39 9.82 -23.50
N GLY A 77 -9.87 10.59 -22.53
CA GLY A 77 -10.96 10.16 -21.70
C GLY A 77 -12.22 10.90 -22.08
N ARG A 78 -13.27 10.72 -21.31
CA ARG A 78 -14.51 11.39 -21.57
C ARG A 78 -15.07 11.92 -20.27
N HIS A 79 -15.47 13.19 -20.31
CA HIS A 79 -16.09 13.79 -19.14
C HIS A 79 -17.58 13.54 -19.24
N ILE A 80 -18.09 12.65 -18.44
CA ILE A 80 -19.47 12.20 -18.57
C ILE A 80 -20.46 13.34 -18.45
N LYS A 81 -20.29 14.20 -17.48
CA LYS A 81 -21.24 15.28 -17.27
C LYS A 81 -21.24 16.30 -18.39
N LYS A 82 -20.11 16.58 -18.94
CA LYS A 82 -20.03 17.57 -20.02
C LYS A 82 -20.06 16.93 -21.38
N ASN A 83 -20.06 15.62 -21.44
CA ASN A 83 -20.10 14.89 -22.71
C ASN A 83 -19.03 15.38 -23.66
N LYS A 84 -17.85 15.62 -23.16
CA LYS A 84 -16.73 16.07 -23.96
C LYS A 84 -15.56 15.16 -23.83
N SER A 85 -14.74 15.09 -24.85
CA SER A 85 -13.49 14.35 -24.78
C SER A 85 -12.49 15.17 -23.99
N ILE A 86 -11.70 14.52 -23.17
CA ILE A 86 -10.65 15.16 -22.40
C ILE A 86 -9.37 14.48 -22.74
N GLU A 87 -8.35 15.25 -23.07
CA GLU A 87 -7.05 14.68 -23.34
C GLU A 87 -6.28 14.62 -22.03
N ILE A 88 -5.82 13.44 -21.67
CA ILE A 88 -5.01 13.23 -20.48
C ILE A 88 -3.58 13.06 -20.93
N PRO A 89 -2.71 14.02 -20.64
CA PRO A 89 -1.34 13.95 -21.17
C PRO A 89 -0.53 12.86 -20.48
N GLU A 90 0.57 12.51 -21.10
CA GLU A 90 1.51 11.58 -20.56
C GLU A 90 2.01 12.09 -19.22
N HIS A 91 2.15 11.21 -18.25
CA HIS A 91 2.61 11.62 -16.91
C HIS A 91 3.18 10.42 -16.18
N PHE A 92 3.81 10.68 -15.04
CA PHE A 92 4.41 9.64 -14.24
C PHE A 92 3.67 9.51 -12.92
N ILE A 93 3.51 8.29 -12.46
CA ILE A 93 2.83 8.03 -11.18
C ILE A 93 3.67 7.06 -10.37
N PRO A 94 3.51 7.07 -9.05
CA PRO A 94 4.15 6.05 -8.22
C PRO A 94 3.40 4.74 -8.35
N SER A 95 4.13 3.64 -8.23
CA SER A 95 3.54 2.31 -8.32
C SER A 95 4.31 1.40 -7.37
N PHE A 96 3.64 0.40 -6.82
CA PHE A 96 4.28 -0.56 -5.95
C PHE A 96 4.25 -1.93 -6.63
N LYS A 97 5.42 -2.56 -6.72
CA LYS A 97 5.51 -3.91 -7.27
C LYS A 97 5.93 -4.84 -6.14
N PRO A 98 5.06 -5.71 -5.67
CA PRO A 98 5.42 -6.59 -4.57
C PRO A 98 6.47 -7.61 -4.99
N ALA A 99 7.32 -8.01 -4.05
CA ALA A 99 8.30 -9.05 -4.29
C ALA A 99 7.58 -10.39 -4.41
N LYS A 100 8.20 -11.33 -5.13
CA LYS A 100 7.57 -12.63 -5.34
C LYS A 100 7.25 -13.32 -4.02
N VAL A 101 8.14 -13.23 -3.05
CA VAL A 101 7.93 -13.91 -1.77
C VAL A 101 6.73 -13.30 -1.05
N PHE A 102 6.49 -12.02 -1.23
CA PHE A 102 5.34 -11.35 -0.66
C PHE A 102 4.06 -11.83 -1.36
N VAL A 103 4.10 -11.88 -2.69
CA VAL A 103 2.96 -12.35 -3.47
C VAL A 103 2.59 -13.78 -3.06
N ASP A 104 3.59 -14.64 -2.94
CA ASP A 104 3.35 -16.03 -2.59
C ASP A 104 2.76 -16.15 -1.19
N GLN A 105 3.20 -15.31 -0.27
CA GLN A 105 2.68 -15.34 1.09
C GLN A 105 1.20 -14.98 1.11
N VAL A 106 0.80 -13.99 0.33
CA VAL A 106 -0.59 -13.59 0.27
C VAL A 106 -1.42 -14.69 -0.36
N LYS A 107 -0.94 -15.27 -1.45
CA LYS A 107 -1.68 -16.34 -2.11
C LYS A 107 -1.88 -17.55 -1.20
N ALA A 108 -0.91 -17.83 -0.37
CA ALA A 108 -1.01 -18.98 0.50
C ALA A 108 -1.99 -18.78 1.65
N ASN A 109 -2.23 -17.53 2.03
CA ASN A 109 -3.04 -17.26 3.20
C ASN A 109 -4.41 -16.66 2.93
N VAL A 110 -4.67 -16.22 1.72
CA VAL A 110 -5.95 -15.62 1.41
C VAL A 110 -6.60 -16.40 0.30
N ASP A 111 -7.57 -17.24 0.65
CA ASP A 111 -8.20 -18.01 -0.35
C ASP A 111 -9.53 -17.53 -0.69
N SER A 112 -10.21 -16.73 -0.03
CA SER A 112 -11.48 -16.27 -0.48
C SER A 112 -11.68 -14.86 0.01
N MET A 113 -11.51 -13.93 -0.83
CA MET A 113 -11.79 -12.55 -0.55
C MET A 113 -12.79 -12.07 -1.56
N PRO A 114 -13.60 -11.10 -1.25
CA PRO A 114 -14.48 -10.52 -2.25
C PRO A 114 -13.64 -9.96 -3.37
N GLU A 115 -14.11 -10.10 -4.57
CA GLU A 115 -13.36 -9.58 -5.67
C GLU A 115 -13.41 -8.09 -5.63
N ASP A 116 -12.28 -7.47 -5.92
CA ASP A 116 -12.21 -6.07 -5.90
C ASP A 116 -12.55 -5.58 -7.23
N GLU A 117 -13.61 -4.91 -7.41
CA GLU A 117 -13.91 -4.45 -8.65
C GLU A 117 -13.25 -3.24 -8.86
N GLY A 118 -12.33 -2.89 -8.27
CA GLY A 118 -11.70 -1.74 -8.39
C GLY A 118 -10.98 -1.53 -9.39
N ASP A 119 -10.11 -0.72 -9.45
CA ASP A 119 -9.56 -0.39 -10.39
C ASP A 119 -8.47 -0.81 -10.72
N ASP A 120 -8.12 -0.86 -11.62
CA ASP A 120 -7.13 -1.31 -12.07
C ASP A 120 -6.32 -0.36 -12.38
N GLU A 121 -5.92 0.33 -12.22
CA GLU A 121 -5.06 1.22 -12.47
C GLU A 121 -4.12 0.97 -12.97
#